data_a38bfc38df55b0dd8c6c63d277d57d99
#
_entry.id   a38bfc38df55b0dd8c6c63d277d57d99
#
_cell.length_a   1.000
_cell.length_b   1.000
_cell.length_c   1.000
_cell.angle_alpha   90.00
_cell.angle_beta   90.00
_cell.angle_gamma   90.00
#
_symmetry.space_group_name_H-M   'P 1'
#
loop_
_entity.id
_entity.type
_entity.pdbx_description
1 polymer ?
#
loop_
_entity_poly.entity_id
_entity_poly.type
_entity_poly.pdbx_seq_one_letter_code
_entity_poly.pdbx_strand_id
1 'polypeptide(L)'
;MLLDIGIAGPLAGFVVAVPVLIYGLMTSPVQPLTLLPGQGVSLEGNSIIYILAKLAIFHQFLPAPASFGNLPPWLYMLRYYLLGFPVPLGGKDVLLNQVAWAGWAGLLVTGLNLIPAGQLDGGHALYVLVGQRARRLVPFIIVILVGLGFFWPGWFLWAGLIYFLGRTHAEPLDQITELDPRRKVLAVLALVLFLLVITPIPLLIVGA
;
A
#
# COMPACT_ATOMS: atom_id res chain seq x y z
N MET A 1 -9.27 -4.96 -23.89
CA MET A 1 -9.92 -3.66 -23.69
C MET A 1 -10.23 -3.34 -22.22
N LEU A 2 -11.02 -4.12 -21.47
CA LEU A 2 -11.27 -3.86 -20.03
C LEU A 2 -9.98 -3.89 -19.17
N LEU A 3 -9.06 -4.80 -19.42
CA LEU A 3 -7.79 -4.88 -18.72
C LEU A 3 -6.90 -3.65 -19.00
N ASP A 4 -6.84 -3.24 -20.28
CA ASP A 4 -5.99 -2.12 -20.69
C ASP A 4 -6.43 -0.82 -20.00
N ILE A 5 -7.77 -0.64 -19.87
CA ILE A 5 -8.36 0.50 -19.16
C ILE A 5 -8.14 0.38 -17.65
N GLY A 6 -8.38 -0.80 -17.06
CA GLY A 6 -8.23 -1.03 -15.62
C GLY A 6 -6.78 -0.85 -15.13
N ILE A 7 -5.77 -1.29 -15.89
CA ILE A 7 -4.36 -1.12 -15.47
C ILE A 7 -3.84 0.28 -15.77
N ALA A 8 -4.38 0.98 -16.78
CA ALA A 8 -3.92 2.32 -17.14
C ALA A 8 -4.08 3.33 -15.98
N GLY A 9 -5.20 3.26 -15.22
CA GLY A 9 -5.45 4.12 -14.07
C GLY A 9 -4.36 4.02 -12.99
N PRO A 10 -4.14 2.83 -12.40
CA PRO A 10 -3.09 2.62 -11.40
C PRO A 10 -1.68 2.95 -11.90
N LEU A 11 -1.34 2.61 -13.15
CA LEU A 11 -0.03 2.96 -13.71
C LEU A 11 0.14 4.47 -13.87
N ALA A 12 -0.88 5.18 -14.37
CA ALA A 12 -0.84 6.64 -14.46
C ALA A 12 -0.74 7.29 -13.07
N GLY A 13 -1.53 6.79 -12.09
CA GLY A 13 -1.46 7.23 -10.70
C GLY A 13 -0.06 7.03 -10.12
N PHE A 14 0.55 5.89 -10.35
CA PHE A 14 1.91 5.60 -9.90
C PHE A 14 2.95 6.52 -10.55
N VAL A 15 2.88 6.71 -11.87
CA VAL A 15 3.81 7.58 -12.62
C VAL A 15 3.75 9.03 -12.15
N VAL A 16 2.59 9.50 -11.70
CA VAL A 16 2.43 10.84 -11.12
C VAL A 16 2.82 10.87 -9.65
N ALA A 17 2.38 9.89 -8.85
CA ALA A 17 2.60 9.88 -7.40
C ALA A 17 4.08 9.78 -7.02
N VAL A 18 4.87 8.98 -7.74
CA VAL A 18 6.30 8.78 -7.41
C VAL A 18 7.11 10.07 -7.56
N PRO A 19 7.09 10.82 -8.69
CA PRO A 19 7.80 12.09 -8.78
C PRO A 19 7.34 13.12 -7.74
N VAL A 20 6.03 13.21 -7.47
CA VAL A 20 5.47 14.11 -6.45
C VAL A 20 5.99 13.73 -5.08
N LEU A 21 6.00 12.43 -4.73
CA LEU A 21 6.56 11.95 -3.47
C LEU A 21 8.04 12.27 -3.34
N ILE A 22 8.84 11.99 -4.37
CA ILE A 22 10.29 12.24 -4.37
C ILE A 22 10.57 13.73 -4.15
N TYR A 23 9.92 14.61 -4.92
CA TYR A 23 10.06 16.05 -4.77
C TYR A 23 9.65 16.51 -3.36
N GLY A 24 8.51 16.00 -2.86
CA GLY A 24 8.03 16.30 -1.52
C GLY A 24 9.01 15.85 -0.43
N LEU A 25 9.58 14.65 -0.54
CA LEU A 25 10.58 14.13 0.41
C LEU A 25 11.86 14.96 0.40
N MET A 26 12.36 15.36 -0.78
CA MET A 26 13.55 16.20 -0.89
C MET A 26 13.41 17.56 -0.21
N THR A 27 12.18 18.03 -0.05
CA THR A 27 11.84 19.31 0.62
C THR A 27 11.28 19.13 2.03
N SER A 28 11.23 17.90 2.54
CA SER A 28 10.75 17.58 3.89
C SER A 28 11.91 17.39 4.86
N PRO A 29 11.87 17.98 6.07
CA PRO A 29 12.92 17.81 7.06
C PRO A 29 12.80 16.47 7.80
N VAL A 30 13.96 15.91 8.19
CA VAL A 30 14.01 14.81 9.16
C VAL A 30 13.99 15.40 10.56
N GLN A 31 13.07 14.95 11.41
CA GLN A 31 12.89 15.45 12.77
C GLN A 31 12.80 14.32 13.80
N PRO A 32 13.08 14.61 15.08
CA PRO A 32 12.85 13.67 16.16
C PRO A 32 11.36 13.33 16.31
N LEU A 33 11.05 12.03 16.51
CA LEU A 33 9.71 11.54 16.83
C LEU A 33 9.47 11.67 18.34
N THR A 34 9.11 12.87 18.80
CA THR A 34 8.79 13.16 20.19
C THR A 34 7.30 13.33 20.38
N LEU A 35 6.74 12.64 21.39
CA LEU A 35 5.38 12.91 21.85
C LEU A 35 5.43 14.05 22.86
N LEU A 36 4.75 15.14 22.54
CA LEU A 36 4.49 16.21 23.53
C LEU A 36 3.22 15.87 24.32
N PRO A 37 3.16 16.16 25.62
CA PRO A 37 1.98 15.91 26.43
C PRO A 37 0.72 16.57 25.81
N GLY A 38 -0.34 15.76 25.58
CA GLY A 38 -1.58 16.23 24.99
C GLY A 38 -1.57 16.43 23.48
N GLN A 39 -0.51 16.00 22.78
CA GLN A 39 -0.46 16.02 21.33
C GLN A 39 -0.36 14.60 20.77
N GLY A 40 -1.26 14.26 19.85
CA GLY A 40 -1.15 13.05 19.05
C GLY A 40 -0.24 13.29 17.85
N VAL A 41 0.56 12.28 17.49
CA VAL A 41 1.36 12.24 16.26
C VAL A 41 0.73 11.26 15.30
N SER A 42 0.50 11.69 14.06
CA SER A 42 0.07 10.82 12.98
C SER A 42 1.28 10.39 12.16
N LEU A 43 1.48 9.09 12.06
CA LEU A 43 2.55 8.48 11.26
C LEU A 43 1.92 7.82 10.03
N GLU A 44 2.45 8.15 8.88
CA GLU A 44 2.09 7.48 7.64
C GLU A 44 2.72 6.10 7.54
N GLY A 45 1.99 5.18 6.95
CA GLY A 45 2.45 3.81 6.75
C GLY A 45 3.50 3.70 5.65
N ASN A 46 4.31 2.66 5.72
CA ASN A 46 5.46 2.47 4.87
C ASN A 46 5.23 1.35 3.86
N SER A 47 5.09 1.69 2.59
CA SER A 47 5.18 0.75 1.47
C SER A 47 6.65 0.52 1.07
N ILE A 48 6.93 -0.53 0.32
CA ILE A 48 8.29 -0.82 -0.16
C ILE A 48 8.85 0.34 -0.97
N ILE A 49 8.06 0.90 -1.89
CA ILE A 49 8.46 2.06 -2.71
C ILE A 49 8.76 3.28 -1.82
N TYR A 50 7.97 3.51 -0.78
CA TYR A 50 8.16 4.63 0.11
C TYR A 50 9.43 4.46 0.96
N ILE A 51 9.69 3.26 1.46
CA ILE A 51 10.95 2.93 2.17
C ILE A 51 12.16 3.16 1.26
N LEU A 52 12.09 2.68 0.01
CA LEU A 52 13.17 2.86 -0.96
C LEU A 52 13.38 4.34 -1.33
N ALA A 53 12.31 5.12 -1.47
CA ALA A 53 12.40 6.56 -1.72
C ALA A 53 13.07 7.29 -0.55
N LYS A 54 12.67 7.00 0.70
CA LYS A 54 13.34 7.55 1.91
C LYS A 54 14.82 7.15 1.95
N LEU A 55 15.13 5.90 1.68
CA LEU A 55 16.52 5.42 1.67
C LEU A 55 17.36 6.12 0.59
N ALA A 56 16.82 6.30 -0.61
CA ALA A 56 17.53 6.95 -1.72
C ALA A 56 17.82 8.44 -1.46
N ILE A 57 16.89 9.14 -0.77
CA ILE A 57 17.01 10.58 -0.53
C ILE A 57 17.81 10.88 0.74
N PHE A 58 17.54 10.15 1.82
CA PHE A 58 18.12 10.43 3.14
C PHE A 58 19.30 9.53 3.49
N HIS A 59 19.62 8.53 2.67
CA HIS A 59 20.71 7.55 2.86
C HIS A 59 20.62 6.78 4.19
N GLN A 60 19.41 6.65 4.75
CA GLN A 60 19.13 5.94 5.99
C GLN A 60 17.72 5.35 5.96
N PHE A 61 17.53 4.25 6.71
CA PHE A 61 16.20 3.69 6.91
C PHE A 61 15.42 4.58 7.88
N LEU A 62 14.25 5.05 7.45
CA LEU A 62 13.34 5.87 8.24
C LEU A 62 11.94 5.23 8.29
N PRO A 63 11.26 5.29 9.43
CA PRO A 63 11.73 5.89 10.70
C PRO A 63 12.92 5.13 11.30
N ALA A 64 13.84 5.88 11.92
CA ALA A 64 14.98 5.31 12.64
C ALA A 64 14.69 5.34 14.15
N PRO A 65 14.48 4.19 14.82
CA PRO A 65 14.21 4.16 16.26
C PRO A 65 15.43 4.60 17.07
N ALA A 66 15.20 5.15 18.28
CA ALA A 66 16.28 5.48 19.20
C ALA A 66 16.94 4.22 19.77
N SER A 67 16.18 3.13 19.92
CA SER A 67 16.65 1.83 20.40
C SER A 67 15.80 0.72 19.80
N PHE A 68 16.41 -0.41 19.55
CA PHE A 68 15.71 -1.63 19.11
C PHE A 68 15.23 -2.50 20.29
N GLY A 69 15.49 -2.07 21.53
CA GLY A 69 15.19 -2.84 22.74
C GLY A 69 15.90 -4.22 22.71
N ASN A 70 15.12 -5.28 23.00
CA ASN A 70 15.63 -6.66 22.98
C ASN A 70 15.45 -7.35 21.61
N LEU A 71 15.01 -6.62 20.58
CA LEU A 71 14.76 -7.19 19.25
C LEU A 71 15.95 -6.94 18.32
N PRO A 72 16.31 -7.89 17.44
CA PRO A 72 17.24 -7.61 16.37
C PRO A 72 16.66 -6.52 15.44
N PRO A 73 17.50 -5.62 14.88
CA PRO A 73 17.03 -4.46 14.11
C PRO A 73 16.05 -4.81 12.96
N TRP A 74 16.36 -5.86 12.21
CA TRP A 74 15.51 -6.29 11.10
C TRP A 74 14.11 -6.75 11.56
N LEU A 75 14.02 -7.44 12.72
CA LEU A 75 12.74 -7.93 13.24
C LEU A 75 11.91 -6.78 13.82
N TYR A 76 12.56 -5.80 14.48
CA TYR A 76 11.92 -4.58 14.95
C TYR A 76 11.26 -3.83 13.76
N MET A 77 12.04 -3.57 12.71
CA MET A 77 11.55 -2.84 11.54
C MET A 77 10.48 -3.62 10.78
N LEU A 78 10.62 -4.92 10.62
CA LEU A 78 9.62 -5.76 9.99
C LEU A 78 8.27 -5.70 10.74
N ARG A 79 8.31 -5.82 12.08
CA ARG A 79 7.10 -5.71 12.91
C ARG A 79 6.47 -4.33 12.80
N TYR A 80 7.27 -3.28 12.84
CA TYR A 80 6.78 -1.92 12.68
C TYR A 80 6.10 -1.72 11.31
N TYR A 81 6.73 -2.14 10.22
CA TYR A 81 6.18 -1.96 8.87
C TYR A 81 4.92 -2.79 8.62
N LEU A 82 4.82 -3.99 9.20
CA LEU A 82 3.68 -4.87 8.98
C LEU A 82 2.53 -4.63 9.97
N LEU A 83 2.83 -4.32 11.22
CA LEU A 83 1.85 -4.30 12.32
C LEU A 83 1.72 -2.92 12.98
N GLY A 84 2.57 -1.94 12.64
CA GLY A 84 2.57 -0.60 13.25
C GLY A 84 3.20 -0.52 14.63
N PHE A 85 3.80 -1.60 15.15
CA PHE A 85 4.44 -1.62 16.46
C PHE A 85 5.68 -2.52 16.50
N PRO A 86 6.66 -2.26 17.38
CA PRO A 86 6.71 -1.11 18.31
C PRO A 86 6.93 0.21 17.56
N VAL A 87 6.29 1.29 18.05
CA VAL A 87 6.43 2.62 17.44
C VAL A 87 7.83 3.16 17.75
N PRO A 88 8.56 3.73 16.77
CA PRO A 88 9.94 4.21 16.94
C PRO A 88 10.01 5.57 17.66
N LEU A 89 9.32 5.72 18.79
CA LEU A 89 9.34 6.93 19.61
C LEU A 89 10.72 7.24 20.15
N GLY A 90 11.05 8.53 20.27
CA GLY A 90 12.37 8.99 20.65
C GLY A 90 13.43 8.86 19.54
N GLY A 91 13.08 8.22 18.43
CA GLY A 91 13.88 8.16 17.22
C GLY A 91 13.67 9.37 16.32
N LYS A 92 13.82 9.18 15.01
CA LYS A 92 13.61 10.24 14.01
C LYS A 92 12.87 9.70 12.78
N ASP A 93 12.07 10.55 12.14
CA ASP A 93 11.45 10.28 10.84
C ASP A 93 11.35 11.57 10.01
N VAL A 94 10.89 11.44 8.78
CA VAL A 94 10.62 12.56 7.90
C VAL A 94 9.31 13.22 8.33
N LEU A 95 9.33 14.52 8.61
CA LEU A 95 8.10 15.30 8.76
C LEU A 95 7.60 15.68 7.36
N LEU A 96 6.60 14.95 6.87
CA LEU A 96 6.09 15.15 5.53
C LEU A 96 5.45 16.53 5.35
N ASN A 97 5.91 17.27 4.34
CA ASN A 97 5.19 18.44 3.87
C ASN A 97 3.95 18.01 3.04
N GLN A 98 3.12 18.96 2.67
CA GLN A 98 1.86 18.69 1.93
C GLN A 98 2.09 18.00 0.57
N VAL A 99 3.20 18.27 -0.09
CA VAL A 99 3.54 17.66 -1.40
C VAL A 99 3.92 16.20 -1.22
N ALA A 100 4.76 15.89 -0.22
CA ALA A 100 5.11 14.51 0.13
C ALA A 100 3.86 13.71 0.54
N TRP A 101 2.97 14.32 1.34
CA TRP A 101 1.68 13.73 1.69
C TRP A 101 0.81 13.41 0.47
N ALA A 102 0.74 14.33 -0.49
CA ALA A 102 -0.01 14.10 -1.73
C ALA A 102 0.57 12.93 -2.54
N GLY A 103 1.90 12.85 -2.66
CA GLY A 103 2.57 11.74 -3.32
C GLY A 103 2.34 10.39 -2.60
N TRP A 104 2.48 10.38 -1.28
CA TRP A 104 2.20 9.20 -0.45
C TRP A 104 0.74 8.75 -0.55
N ALA A 105 -0.22 9.68 -0.48
CA ALA A 105 -1.64 9.38 -0.63
C ALA A 105 -1.95 8.83 -2.04
N GLY A 106 -1.29 9.34 -3.08
CA GLY A 106 -1.39 8.82 -4.44
C GLY A 106 -0.92 7.36 -4.54
N LEU A 107 0.18 7.00 -3.86
CA LEU A 107 0.63 5.60 -3.78
C LEU A 107 -0.37 4.73 -3.01
N LEU A 108 -0.91 5.22 -1.90
CA LEU A 108 -1.92 4.51 -1.11
C LEU A 108 -3.16 4.21 -1.97
N VAL A 109 -3.72 5.21 -2.64
CA VAL A 109 -4.89 5.05 -3.52
C VAL A 109 -4.59 4.07 -4.66
N THR A 110 -3.41 4.15 -5.25
CA THR A 110 -2.95 3.18 -6.27
C THR A 110 -2.93 1.76 -5.70
N GLY A 111 -2.38 1.57 -4.50
CA GLY A 111 -2.35 0.28 -3.83
C GLY A 111 -3.74 -0.28 -3.53
N LEU A 112 -4.67 0.58 -3.06
CA LEU A 112 -6.05 0.18 -2.78
C LEU A 112 -6.80 -0.26 -4.05
N ASN A 113 -6.61 0.43 -5.18
CA ASN A 113 -7.19 0.03 -6.47
C ASN A 113 -6.57 -1.27 -7.01
N LEU A 114 -5.32 -1.55 -6.67
CA LEU A 114 -4.62 -2.75 -7.08
C LEU A 114 -4.85 -3.96 -6.17
N ILE A 115 -5.68 -3.86 -5.12
CA ILE A 115 -6.06 -5.05 -4.34
C ILE A 115 -6.63 -6.11 -5.29
N PRO A 116 -6.08 -7.35 -5.29
CA PRO A 116 -6.42 -8.36 -6.29
C PRO A 116 -7.76 -9.04 -6.01
N ALA A 117 -8.83 -8.26 -5.84
CA ALA A 117 -10.15 -8.75 -5.46
C ALA A 117 -11.30 -7.95 -6.09
N GLY A 118 -12.39 -8.63 -6.37
CA GLY A 118 -13.65 -8.05 -6.82
C GLY A 118 -13.53 -7.30 -8.15
N GLN A 119 -14.13 -6.12 -8.21
CA GLN A 119 -14.16 -5.23 -9.38
C GLN A 119 -13.02 -4.22 -9.40
N LEU A 120 -12.09 -4.30 -8.44
CA LEU A 120 -10.90 -3.46 -8.42
C LEU A 120 -9.96 -3.81 -9.58
N ASP A 121 -9.10 -2.86 -9.96
CA ASP A 121 -8.17 -3.02 -11.08
C ASP A 121 -7.23 -4.22 -10.86
N GLY A 122 -6.77 -4.44 -9.62
CA GLY A 122 -6.03 -5.63 -9.24
C GLY A 122 -6.83 -6.93 -9.37
N GLY A 123 -8.15 -6.89 -9.15
CA GLY A 123 -9.04 -8.03 -9.38
C GLY A 123 -9.12 -8.42 -10.85
N HIS A 124 -9.17 -7.43 -11.76
CA HIS A 124 -9.11 -7.66 -13.20
C HIS A 124 -7.74 -8.24 -13.62
N ALA A 125 -6.64 -7.71 -13.08
CA ALA A 125 -5.30 -8.22 -13.32
C ALA A 125 -5.16 -9.69 -12.86
N LEU A 126 -5.66 -10.01 -11.66
CA LEU A 126 -5.64 -11.38 -11.15
C LEU A 126 -6.49 -12.32 -12.03
N TYR A 127 -7.69 -11.88 -12.45
CA TYR A 127 -8.55 -12.68 -13.30
C TYR A 127 -7.90 -13.05 -14.65
N VAL A 128 -7.16 -12.12 -15.24
CA VAL A 128 -6.40 -12.36 -16.48
C VAL A 128 -5.37 -13.48 -16.32
N LEU A 129 -4.74 -13.59 -15.15
CA LEU A 129 -3.69 -14.57 -14.91
C LEU A 129 -4.22 -15.95 -14.52
N VAL A 130 -5.26 -16.01 -13.71
CA VAL A 130 -5.74 -17.28 -13.12
C VAL A 130 -7.19 -17.62 -13.50
N GLY A 131 -7.84 -16.77 -14.29
CA GLY A 131 -9.21 -16.99 -14.79
C GLY A 131 -10.23 -17.07 -13.65
N GLN A 132 -11.18 -17.97 -13.78
CA GLN A 132 -12.25 -18.17 -12.77
C GLN A 132 -11.73 -18.55 -11.37
N ARG A 133 -10.49 -19.01 -11.25
CA ARG A 133 -9.87 -19.29 -9.94
C ARG A 133 -9.70 -18.02 -9.10
N ALA A 134 -9.62 -16.83 -9.72
CA ALA A 134 -9.58 -15.55 -9.02
C ALA A 134 -10.74 -15.41 -8.04
N ARG A 135 -11.96 -15.85 -8.41
CA ARG A 135 -13.14 -15.80 -7.55
C ARG A 135 -12.97 -16.60 -6.25
N ARG A 136 -12.23 -17.72 -6.31
CA ARG A 136 -11.97 -18.57 -5.14
C ARG A 136 -10.98 -17.93 -4.17
N LEU A 137 -10.18 -16.96 -4.63
CA LEU A 137 -9.21 -16.24 -3.81
C LEU A 137 -9.84 -15.07 -3.04
N VAL A 138 -10.98 -14.54 -3.51
CA VAL A 138 -11.66 -13.41 -2.86
C VAL A 138 -11.96 -13.63 -1.38
N PRO A 139 -12.53 -14.78 -0.94
CA PRO A 139 -12.74 -15.04 0.48
C PRO A 139 -11.45 -14.99 1.31
N PHE A 140 -10.35 -15.53 0.78
CA PHE A 140 -9.05 -15.49 1.47
C PHE A 140 -8.52 -14.06 1.61
N ILE A 141 -8.69 -13.23 0.57
CA ILE A 141 -8.30 -11.82 0.61
C ILE A 141 -9.14 -11.09 1.65
N ILE A 142 -10.46 -11.34 1.72
CA ILE A 142 -11.33 -10.76 2.75
C ILE A 142 -10.86 -11.16 4.14
N VAL A 143 -10.51 -12.43 4.38
CA VAL A 143 -9.99 -12.89 5.68
C VAL A 143 -8.68 -12.17 6.03
N ILE A 144 -7.78 -11.97 5.08
CA ILE A 144 -6.53 -11.21 5.29
C ILE A 144 -6.86 -9.76 5.67
N LEU A 145 -7.79 -9.10 4.94
CA LEU A 145 -8.17 -7.72 5.23
C LEU A 145 -8.86 -7.60 6.60
N VAL A 146 -9.71 -8.56 6.98
CA VAL A 146 -10.30 -8.60 8.31
C VAL A 146 -9.20 -8.75 9.38
N GLY A 147 -8.22 -9.63 9.16
CA GLY A 147 -7.05 -9.77 10.04
C GLY A 147 -6.26 -8.46 10.19
N LEU A 148 -5.99 -7.77 9.08
CA LEU A 148 -5.34 -6.45 9.08
C LEU A 148 -6.22 -5.36 9.74
N GLY A 149 -7.54 -5.53 9.71
CA GLY A 149 -8.51 -4.63 10.34
C GLY A 149 -8.33 -4.48 11.84
N PHE A 150 -7.77 -5.49 12.53
CA PHE A 150 -7.45 -5.40 13.95
C PHE A 150 -6.25 -4.49 14.24
N PHE A 151 -5.41 -4.23 13.24
CA PHE A 151 -4.28 -3.31 13.35
C PHE A 151 -4.62 -1.92 12.80
N TRP A 152 -5.43 -1.86 11.74
CA TRP A 152 -5.94 -0.61 11.18
C TRP A 152 -7.41 -0.78 10.75
N PRO A 153 -8.37 -0.13 11.48
CA PRO A 153 -9.80 -0.35 11.27
C PRO A 153 -10.31 -0.08 9.84
N GLY A 154 -9.62 0.73 9.06
CA GLY A 154 -9.99 1.00 7.67
C GLY A 154 -10.04 -0.26 6.80
N TRP A 155 -9.32 -1.33 7.14
CA TRP A 155 -9.38 -2.58 6.41
C TRP A 155 -10.72 -3.31 6.56
N PHE A 156 -11.47 -3.10 7.66
CA PHE A 156 -12.84 -3.62 7.78
C PHE A 156 -13.77 -3.00 6.74
N LEU A 157 -13.61 -1.69 6.46
CA LEU A 157 -14.36 -1.03 5.40
C LEU A 157 -14.06 -1.66 4.04
N TRP A 158 -12.77 -1.85 3.71
CA TRP A 158 -12.35 -2.48 2.45
C TRP A 158 -12.79 -3.93 2.33
N ALA A 159 -12.72 -4.70 3.40
CA ALA A 159 -13.26 -6.07 3.44
C ALA A 159 -14.77 -6.08 3.17
N GLY A 160 -15.52 -5.16 3.77
CA GLY A 160 -16.95 -4.98 3.53
C GLY A 160 -17.25 -4.58 2.08
N LEU A 161 -16.54 -3.58 1.54
CA LEU A 161 -16.72 -3.15 0.15
C LEU A 161 -16.45 -4.29 -0.83
N ILE A 162 -15.37 -5.05 -0.65
CA ILE A 162 -15.04 -6.19 -1.51
C ILE A 162 -16.09 -7.30 -1.34
N TYR A 163 -16.59 -7.54 -0.13
CA TYR A 163 -17.65 -8.53 0.10
C TYR A 163 -18.94 -8.18 -0.63
N PHE A 164 -19.37 -6.92 -0.59
CA PHE A 164 -20.63 -6.49 -1.23
C PHE A 164 -20.47 -6.29 -2.74
N LEU A 165 -19.40 -5.62 -3.18
CA LEU A 165 -19.17 -5.30 -4.59
C LEU A 165 -18.49 -6.44 -5.36
N GLY A 166 -17.70 -7.27 -4.69
CA GLY A 166 -16.94 -8.34 -5.32
C GLY A 166 -17.78 -9.55 -5.76
N ARG A 167 -19.04 -9.63 -5.35
CA ARG A 167 -19.96 -10.71 -5.77
C ARG A 167 -20.45 -10.55 -7.21
N THR A 168 -20.52 -9.33 -7.71
CA THR A 168 -20.92 -9.01 -9.08
C THR A 168 -19.69 -8.88 -9.96
N HIS A 169 -19.16 -9.99 -10.47
CA HIS A 169 -18.16 -9.95 -11.53
C HIS A 169 -18.86 -9.66 -12.85
N ALA A 170 -18.45 -8.58 -13.52
CA ALA A 170 -18.72 -8.46 -14.94
C ALA A 170 -17.91 -9.56 -15.63
N GLU A 171 -18.58 -10.61 -16.08
CA GLU A 171 -17.95 -11.63 -16.91
C GLU A 171 -17.43 -10.95 -18.19
N PRO A 172 -16.19 -11.19 -18.59
CA PRO A 172 -15.73 -10.72 -19.89
C PRO A 172 -16.68 -11.27 -20.96
N LEU A 173 -17.19 -10.40 -21.81
CA LEU A 173 -18.11 -10.76 -22.91
C LEU A 173 -17.47 -11.74 -23.91
N ASP A 174 -16.14 -11.86 -23.90
CA ASP A 174 -15.36 -12.77 -24.74
C ASP A 174 -14.47 -13.64 -23.84
N GLN A 175 -14.94 -14.88 -23.61
CA GLN A 175 -14.19 -15.92 -22.87
C GLN A 175 -13.33 -16.80 -23.79
N ILE A 176 -13.42 -16.61 -25.12
CA ILE A 176 -12.86 -17.52 -26.12
C ILE A 176 -11.52 -17.01 -26.66
N THR A 177 -11.30 -15.70 -26.65
CA THR A 177 -10.06 -15.13 -27.18
C THR A 177 -8.90 -15.33 -26.20
N GLU A 178 -7.89 -16.07 -26.60
CA GLU A 178 -6.64 -16.18 -25.83
C GLU A 178 -6.02 -14.80 -25.63
N LEU A 179 -5.66 -14.51 -24.38
CA LEU A 179 -5.06 -13.24 -24.02
C LEU A 179 -3.65 -13.13 -24.62
N ASP A 180 -3.43 -12.02 -25.33
CA ASP A 180 -2.12 -11.62 -25.83
C ASP A 180 -1.05 -11.70 -24.71
N PRO A 181 0.11 -12.29 -24.96
CA PRO A 181 1.22 -12.35 -24.00
C PRO A 181 1.56 -11.01 -23.36
N ARG A 182 1.44 -9.89 -24.09
CA ARG A 182 1.64 -8.54 -23.57
C ARG A 182 0.68 -8.20 -22.42
N ARG A 183 -0.57 -8.60 -22.51
CA ARG A 183 -1.58 -8.36 -21.47
C ARG A 183 -1.30 -9.19 -20.23
N LYS A 184 -0.78 -10.41 -20.37
CA LYS A 184 -0.34 -11.21 -19.21
C LYS A 184 0.82 -10.53 -18.49
N VAL A 185 1.79 -9.98 -19.21
CA VAL A 185 2.91 -9.22 -18.64
C VAL A 185 2.40 -8.00 -17.89
N LEU A 186 1.47 -7.22 -18.46
CA LEU A 186 0.88 -6.06 -17.80
C LEU A 186 0.13 -6.45 -16.51
N ALA A 187 -0.59 -7.57 -16.51
CA ALA A 187 -1.27 -8.07 -15.32
C ALA A 187 -0.27 -8.48 -14.22
N VAL A 188 0.84 -9.13 -14.59
CA VAL A 188 1.92 -9.45 -13.63
C VAL A 188 2.53 -8.16 -13.07
N LEU A 189 2.85 -7.18 -13.93
CA LEU A 189 3.39 -5.89 -13.50
C LEU A 189 2.45 -5.16 -12.54
N ALA A 190 1.12 -5.19 -12.78
CA ALA A 190 0.15 -4.60 -11.88
C ALA A 190 0.15 -5.26 -10.49
N LEU A 191 0.25 -6.61 -10.42
CA LEU A 191 0.32 -7.31 -9.13
C LEU A 191 1.67 -7.11 -8.42
N VAL A 192 2.78 -7.03 -9.18
CA VAL A 192 4.08 -6.64 -8.61
C VAL A 192 4.01 -5.23 -8.05
N LEU A 193 3.42 -4.29 -8.81
CA LEU A 193 3.21 -2.92 -8.35
C LEU A 193 2.36 -2.88 -7.08
N PHE A 194 1.29 -3.69 -6.99
CA PHE A 194 0.51 -3.83 -5.76
C PHE A 194 1.38 -4.16 -4.56
N LEU A 195 2.24 -5.18 -4.68
CA LEU A 195 3.14 -5.58 -3.58
C LEU A 195 4.13 -4.48 -3.20
N LEU A 196 4.54 -3.65 -4.15
CA LEU A 196 5.48 -2.54 -3.92
C LEU A 196 4.83 -1.33 -3.25
N VAL A 197 3.53 -1.08 -3.50
CA VAL A 197 2.83 0.12 -2.99
C VAL A 197 1.89 -0.16 -1.83
N ILE A 198 1.54 -1.43 -1.57
CA ILE A 198 0.63 -1.78 -0.46
C ILE A 198 1.25 -1.39 0.87
N THR A 199 0.44 -0.77 1.72
CA THR A 199 0.82 -0.36 3.06
C THR A 199 -0.11 -1.05 4.05
N PRO A 200 0.38 -2.06 4.81
CA PRO A 200 -0.47 -2.83 5.74
C PRO A 200 -1.13 -1.98 6.83
N ILE A 201 -0.41 -0.98 7.32
CA ILE A 201 -0.92 0.01 8.28
C ILE A 201 -0.82 1.40 7.64
N PRO A 202 -1.88 1.88 6.94
CA PRO A 202 -1.81 3.15 6.23
C PRO A 202 -1.56 4.35 7.14
N LEU A 203 -2.22 4.42 8.28
CA LEU A 203 -2.09 5.52 9.24
C LEU A 203 -2.07 4.98 10.65
N LEU A 204 -1.13 5.48 11.44
CA LEU A 204 -1.01 5.19 12.86
C LEU A 204 -1.10 6.49 13.65
N ILE A 205 -2.03 6.58 14.60
CA ILE A 205 -2.16 7.72 15.51
C ILE A 205 -1.63 7.28 16.88
N VAL A 206 -0.67 8.04 17.41
CA VAL A 206 0.00 7.74 18.67
C VAL A 206 -0.16 8.91 19.63
N GLY A 207 -0.53 8.64 20.87
CA GLY A 207 -0.63 9.66 21.93
C GLY A 207 -1.92 10.49 21.93
N ALA A 208 -2.97 10.06 21.18
CA ALA A 208 -4.29 10.67 21.23
C ALA A 208 -5.10 10.15 22.41
#